data_ac71d95352ab2247395c0991678de8db
#
_entry.id   ac71d95352ab2247395c0991678de8db
#
_cell.length_a   1.000
_cell.length_b   1.000
_cell.length_c   1.000
_cell.angle_alpha   90.00
_cell.angle_beta   90.00
_cell.angle_gamma   90.00
#
_symmetry.space_group_name_H-M   'P 1'
#
loop_
_entity.id
_entity.type
_entity.pdbx_description
1 polymer ?
#
loop_
_entity_poly.entity_id
_entity_poly.type
_entity_poly.pdbx_seq_one_letter_code
_entity_poly.pdbx_strand_id
1 'polypeptide(L)'
;MTAFNPSSVRPGGLPTTIPEYLEHLRRSLAGADPALVQDALYDAEEYLRSELSENPGKSEADVIVSVAGSYGAPDEVADIYRDTEVKVQSALRAPAPKPRRSWMGHFFGVIAEPRTYGALFYMLLSLATGIFYFTWVVTGISLSAGLAVLIIGVPFVILYFGSIRVLSLVEGRIVETMLGERMPRRPLYSSRGQPLLKRIGELFIDPRIWATQLYFLFMLPLGIVYFTVVVTCLTVSLALIGTPVGLLLGFGSTLSIDDWNLGINGQPWIWPIAMLVGVLLLFVTLHIARGVGYLHALLAKHMLVKSAQYD
;
A
#
# COMPACT_ATOMS: atom_id res chain seq x y z
N MET A 1 -14.04 1.13 -30.45
CA MET A 1 -13.35 2.39 -30.13
C MET A 1 -14.17 3.53 -30.69
N THR A 2 -15.13 4.05 -29.92
CA THR A 2 -15.75 5.33 -30.22
C THR A 2 -14.84 6.39 -29.63
N ALA A 3 -14.23 7.19 -30.49
CA ALA A 3 -13.36 8.30 -30.09
C ALA A 3 -14.16 9.26 -29.22
N PHE A 4 -13.69 9.50 -28.01
CA PHE A 4 -14.20 10.51 -27.10
C PHE A 4 -14.04 11.90 -27.78
N ASN A 5 -15.16 12.60 -28.00
CA ASN A 5 -15.15 13.93 -28.58
C ASN A 5 -15.14 14.97 -27.45
N PRO A 6 -14.03 15.62 -27.15
CA PRO A 6 -13.93 16.56 -26.02
C PRO A 6 -14.69 17.88 -26.21
N SER A 7 -15.35 18.10 -27.36
CA SER A 7 -16.03 19.34 -27.69
C SER A 7 -17.52 19.41 -27.27
N SER A 8 -18.06 18.38 -26.59
CA SER A 8 -19.47 18.35 -26.16
C SER A 8 -19.72 18.90 -24.74
N VAL A 9 -18.66 19.23 -23.99
CA VAL A 9 -18.83 19.76 -22.63
C VAL A 9 -19.23 21.23 -22.67
N ARG A 10 -20.50 21.52 -22.43
CA ARG A 10 -20.96 22.90 -22.18
C ARG A 10 -20.46 23.32 -20.79
N PRO A 11 -19.78 24.47 -20.63
CA PRO A 11 -19.42 24.98 -19.32
C PRO A 11 -20.70 25.23 -18.50
N GLY A 12 -20.92 24.45 -17.43
CA GLY A 12 -22.03 24.65 -16.48
C GLY A 12 -23.28 23.80 -16.68
N GLY A 13 -23.29 22.80 -17.61
CA GLY A 13 -24.39 21.84 -17.74
C GLY A 13 -24.08 20.51 -17.01
N LEU A 14 -25.13 19.85 -16.45
CA LEU A 14 -25.01 18.50 -15.93
C LEU A 14 -24.57 17.54 -17.05
N PRO A 15 -23.69 16.56 -16.74
CA PRO A 15 -23.31 15.51 -17.67
C PRO A 15 -24.52 14.71 -18.16
N THR A 16 -24.47 14.23 -19.40
CA THR A 16 -25.55 13.44 -20.01
C THR A 16 -25.29 11.93 -20.02
N THR A 17 -24.03 11.53 -19.76
CA THR A 17 -23.60 10.13 -19.71
C THR A 17 -22.77 9.84 -18.47
N ILE A 18 -22.76 8.58 -18.02
CA ILE A 18 -21.96 8.16 -16.88
C ILE A 18 -20.45 8.41 -17.10
N PRO A 19 -19.84 8.10 -18.26
CA PRO A 19 -18.45 8.45 -18.54
C PRO A 19 -18.16 9.95 -18.44
N GLU A 20 -19.09 10.79 -18.90
CA GLU A 20 -18.94 12.26 -18.82
C GLU A 20 -19.02 12.75 -17.37
N TYR A 21 -19.93 12.18 -16.55
CA TYR A 21 -20.03 12.47 -15.11
C TYR A 21 -18.72 12.11 -14.39
N LEU A 22 -18.19 10.92 -14.66
CA LEU A 22 -16.95 10.45 -14.02
C LEU A 22 -15.73 11.28 -14.44
N GLU A 23 -15.68 11.71 -15.69
CA GLU A 23 -14.58 12.58 -16.16
C GLU A 23 -14.68 13.99 -15.53
N HIS A 24 -15.91 14.51 -15.34
CA HIS A 24 -16.11 15.76 -14.63
C HIS A 24 -15.69 15.64 -13.16
N LEU A 25 -16.13 14.58 -12.48
CA LEU A 25 -15.73 14.29 -11.10
C LEU A 25 -14.19 14.15 -10.98
N ARG A 26 -13.55 13.47 -11.94
CA ARG A 26 -12.08 13.36 -11.97
C ARG A 26 -11.39 14.71 -12.05
N ARG A 27 -11.89 15.60 -12.90
CA ARG A 27 -11.35 16.97 -13.04
C ARG A 27 -11.55 17.78 -11.77
N SER A 28 -12.72 17.69 -11.16
CA SER A 28 -13.03 18.37 -9.90
C SER A 28 -12.16 17.86 -8.75
N LEU A 29 -11.73 16.61 -8.78
CA LEU A 29 -10.78 16.01 -7.83
C LEU A 29 -9.30 16.24 -8.22
N ALA A 30 -9.00 17.07 -9.22
CA ALA A 30 -7.61 17.32 -9.61
C ALA A 30 -6.78 17.83 -8.43
N GLY A 31 -5.58 17.23 -8.25
CA GLY A 31 -4.68 17.52 -7.12
C GLY A 31 -5.01 16.78 -5.81
N ALA A 32 -6.11 16.04 -5.74
CA ALA A 32 -6.39 15.16 -4.61
C ALA A 32 -5.51 13.89 -4.63
N ASP A 33 -5.48 13.16 -3.51
CA ASP A 33 -4.75 11.89 -3.43
C ASP A 33 -5.28 10.89 -4.46
N PRO A 34 -4.42 10.22 -5.26
CA PRO A 34 -4.82 9.24 -6.26
C PRO A 34 -5.74 8.13 -5.73
N ALA A 35 -5.52 7.69 -4.50
CA ALA A 35 -6.36 6.68 -3.88
C ALA A 35 -7.77 7.20 -3.59
N LEU A 36 -7.90 8.49 -3.20
CA LEU A 36 -9.19 9.14 -3.03
C LEU A 36 -9.94 9.23 -4.36
N VAL A 37 -9.24 9.66 -5.42
CA VAL A 37 -9.83 9.78 -6.76
C VAL A 37 -10.38 8.43 -7.22
N GLN A 38 -9.62 7.35 -7.02
CA GLN A 38 -10.05 6.00 -7.37
C GLN A 38 -11.31 5.57 -6.60
N ASP A 39 -11.34 5.81 -5.29
CA ASP A 39 -12.48 5.47 -4.44
C ASP A 39 -13.74 6.26 -4.86
N ALA A 40 -13.61 7.57 -5.09
CA ALA A 40 -14.71 8.44 -5.49
C ALA A 40 -15.31 8.05 -6.86
N LEU A 41 -14.44 7.77 -7.84
CA LEU A 41 -14.89 7.35 -9.16
C LEU A 41 -15.60 6.00 -9.14
N TYR A 42 -15.10 5.06 -8.32
CA TYR A 42 -15.74 3.75 -8.17
C TYR A 42 -17.13 3.88 -7.55
N ASP A 43 -17.24 4.58 -6.43
CA ASP A 43 -18.51 4.72 -5.70
C ASP A 43 -19.54 5.48 -6.55
N ALA A 44 -19.13 6.55 -7.26
CA ALA A 44 -20.00 7.28 -8.16
C ALA A 44 -20.51 6.43 -9.34
N GLU A 45 -19.60 5.65 -9.97
CA GLU A 45 -19.99 4.78 -11.07
C GLU A 45 -20.92 3.66 -10.61
N GLU A 46 -20.64 3.02 -9.47
CA GLU A 46 -21.47 1.98 -8.90
C GLU A 46 -22.87 2.49 -8.61
N TYR A 47 -22.97 3.69 -8.00
CA TYR A 47 -24.25 4.32 -7.69
C TYR A 47 -25.07 4.65 -8.96
N LEU A 48 -24.45 5.34 -9.92
CA LEU A 48 -25.10 5.71 -11.18
C LEU A 48 -25.60 4.50 -11.97
N ARG A 49 -24.84 3.42 -12.01
CA ARG A 49 -25.26 2.18 -12.69
C ARG A 49 -26.34 1.44 -11.94
N SER A 50 -26.34 1.45 -10.61
CA SER A 50 -27.41 0.88 -9.81
C SER A 50 -28.72 1.61 -10.11
N GLU A 51 -28.73 2.93 -10.06
CA GLU A 51 -29.91 3.77 -10.37
C GLU A 51 -30.41 3.54 -11.80
N LEU A 52 -29.50 3.42 -12.77
CA LEU A 52 -29.87 3.12 -14.15
C LEU A 52 -30.53 1.74 -14.28
N SER A 53 -30.03 0.73 -13.56
CA SER A 53 -30.59 -0.63 -13.55
C SER A 53 -31.97 -0.71 -12.87
N GLU A 54 -32.22 0.15 -11.89
CA GLU A 54 -33.50 0.25 -11.17
C GLU A 54 -34.55 1.03 -11.95
N ASN A 55 -34.11 1.85 -12.93
CA ASN A 55 -34.99 2.67 -13.76
C ASN A 55 -34.88 2.33 -15.26
N PRO A 56 -35.25 1.12 -15.71
CA PRO A 56 -35.02 0.66 -17.09
C PRO A 56 -35.79 1.44 -18.17
N GLY A 57 -36.72 2.30 -17.78
CA GLY A 57 -37.51 3.16 -18.70
C GLY A 57 -36.98 4.59 -18.84
N LYS A 58 -35.96 4.99 -18.07
CA LYS A 58 -35.37 6.33 -18.13
C LYS A 58 -34.11 6.35 -19.00
N SER A 59 -33.84 7.48 -19.64
CA SER A 59 -32.57 7.70 -20.31
C SER A 59 -31.44 7.87 -19.29
N GLU A 60 -30.20 7.61 -19.71
CA GLU A 60 -29.01 7.83 -18.85
C GLU A 60 -28.92 9.30 -18.37
N ALA A 61 -29.28 10.25 -19.22
CA ALA A 61 -29.32 11.67 -18.88
C ALA A 61 -30.38 11.98 -17.79
N ASP A 62 -31.58 11.39 -17.88
CA ASP A 62 -32.62 11.61 -16.88
C ASP A 62 -32.25 11.01 -15.52
N VAL A 63 -31.58 9.86 -15.51
CA VAL A 63 -31.05 9.25 -14.29
C VAL A 63 -29.99 10.15 -13.65
N ILE A 64 -29.06 10.69 -14.44
CA ILE A 64 -28.00 11.59 -13.93
C ILE A 64 -28.61 12.86 -13.33
N VAL A 65 -29.64 13.45 -13.96
CA VAL A 65 -30.36 14.61 -13.40
C VAL A 65 -31.03 14.27 -12.07
N SER A 66 -31.66 13.10 -11.97
CA SER A 66 -32.27 12.63 -10.72
C SER A 66 -31.21 12.39 -9.64
N VAL A 67 -30.10 11.79 -10.00
CA VAL A 67 -28.96 11.50 -9.10
C VAL A 67 -28.28 12.78 -8.63
N ALA A 68 -28.11 13.78 -9.48
CA ALA A 68 -27.54 15.07 -9.08
C ALA A 68 -28.36 15.77 -7.98
N GLY A 69 -29.67 15.48 -7.89
CA GLY A 69 -30.54 16.00 -6.84
C GLY A 69 -30.44 15.24 -5.49
N SER A 70 -29.97 13.99 -5.48
CA SER A 70 -29.92 13.13 -4.29
C SER A 70 -28.51 12.76 -3.83
N TYR A 71 -27.62 12.43 -4.74
CA TYR A 71 -26.22 12.06 -4.49
C TYR A 71 -25.28 13.28 -4.65
N GLY A 72 -25.63 14.20 -5.52
CA GLY A 72 -24.90 15.43 -5.82
C GLY A 72 -24.38 15.52 -7.26
N ALA A 73 -24.16 16.74 -7.70
CA ALA A 73 -23.42 17.02 -8.93
C ALA A 73 -21.92 16.63 -8.77
N PRO A 74 -21.17 16.42 -9.87
CA PRO A 74 -19.76 16.02 -9.78
C PRO A 74 -18.89 16.88 -8.86
N ASP A 75 -19.12 18.20 -8.88
CA ASP A 75 -18.36 19.15 -8.05
C ASP A 75 -18.72 19.03 -6.57
N GLU A 76 -20.00 18.87 -6.24
CA GLU A 76 -20.48 18.68 -4.87
C GLU A 76 -19.96 17.36 -4.28
N VAL A 77 -19.99 16.30 -5.07
CA VAL A 77 -19.43 15.00 -4.67
C VAL A 77 -17.93 15.13 -4.41
N ALA A 78 -17.20 15.84 -5.28
CA ALA A 78 -15.78 16.08 -5.09
C ALA A 78 -15.48 16.81 -3.76
N ASP A 79 -16.26 17.79 -3.41
CA ASP A 79 -16.10 18.55 -2.16
C ASP A 79 -16.40 17.68 -0.93
N ILE A 80 -17.45 16.85 -0.97
CA ILE A 80 -17.78 15.90 0.10
C ILE A 80 -16.61 14.93 0.33
N TYR A 81 -16.01 14.39 -0.73
CA TYR A 81 -14.86 13.50 -0.62
C TYR A 81 -13.63 14.19 -0.04
N ARG A 82 -13.33 15.44 -0.45
CA ARG A 82 -12.23 16.22 0.13
C ARG A 82 -12.43 16.51 1.60
N ASP A 83 -13.62 16.94 2.00
CA ASP A 83 -13.93 17.25 3.40
C ASP A 83 -13.88 15.99 4.28
N THR A 84 -14.40 14.88 3.79
CA THR A 84 -14.36 13.60 4.50
C THR A 84 -12.93 13.13 4.68
N GLU A 85 -12.09 13.28 3.65
CA GLU A 85 -10.68 12.91 3.71
C GLU A 85 -9.91 13.72 4.76
N VAL A 86 -10.12 15.04 4.81
CA VAL A 86 -9.50 15.91 5.82
C VAL A 86 -9.89 15.45 7.23
N LYS A 87 -11.14 15.11 7.46
CA LYS A 87 -11.63 14.61 8.76
C LYS A 87 -11.02 13.26 9.13
N VAL A 88 -11.00 12.31 8.18
CA VAL A 88 -10.44 10.98 8.38
C VAL A 88 -8.92 11.04 8.62
N GLN A 89 -8.19 11.81 7.83
CA GLN A 89 -6.76 12.00 8.02
C GLN A 89 -6.44 12.67 9.36
N SER A 90 -7.25 13.63 9.77
CA SER A 90 -7.08 14.30 11.07
C SER A 90 -7.33 13.34 12.24
N ALA A 91 -8.32 12.45 12.15
CA ALA A 91 -8.64 11.46 13.17
C ALA A 91 -7.61 10.31 13.27
N LEU A 92 -7.03 9.92 12.11
CA LEU A 92 -6.05 8.83 12.03
C LEU A 92 -4.59 9.31 12.20
N ARG A 93 -4.33 10.61 12.12
CA ARG A 93 -3.00 11.14 12.43
C ARG A 93 -2.73 10.98 13.91
N ALA A 94 -1.74 10.15 14.25
CA ALA A 94 -1.11 10.22 15.56
C ALA A 94 -0.73 11.69 15.85
N PRO A 95 -0.88 12.16 17.11
CA PRO A 95 -0.51 13.53 17.47
C PRO A 95 0.84 13.88 16.88
N ALA A 96 0.92 15.00 16.16
CA ALA A 96 2.17 15.42 15.54
C ALA A 96 3.26 15.47 16.62
N PRO A 97 4.39 14.79 16.43
CA PRO A 97 5.47 14.83 17.41
C PRO A 97 5.89 16.29 17.58
N LYS A 98 5.98 16.73 18.85
CA LYS A 98 6.40 18.09 19.17
C LYS A 98 7.71 18.40 18.42
N PRO A 99 7.85 19.58 17.78
CA PRO A 99 9.04 19.92 17.03
C PRO A 99 10.28 19.85 17.93
N ARG A 100 11.13 18.89 17.63
CA ARG A 100 12.36 18.64 18.39
C ARG A 100 13.44 19.56 17.84
N ARG A 101 13.78 20.61 18.55
CA ARG A 101 14.79 21.61 18.17
C ARG A 101 16.23 21.10 18.20
N SER A 102 16.52 19.97 18.88
CA SER A 102 17.88 19.42 19.01
C SER A 102 18.10 18.23 18.12
N TRP A 103 19.28 18.12 17.49
CA TRP A 103 19.72 16.94 16.72
C TRP A 103 19.65 15.65 17.56
N MET A 104 20.09 15.69 18.82
CA MET A 104 19.95 14.58 19.76
C MET A 104 18.47 14.20 19.98
N GLY A 105 17.58 15.18 20.11
CA GLY A 105 16.15 14.94 20.23
C GLY A 105 15.55 14.26 19.01
N HIS A 106 16.09 14.52 17.83
CA HIS A 106 15.68 13.86 16.58
C HIS A 106 16.15 12.42 16.53
N PHE A 107 17.41 12.17 16.90
CA PHE A 107 18.00 10.84 16.89
C PHE A 107 17.34 9.89 17.91
N PHE A 108 17.29 10.28 19.16
CA PHE A 108 16.70 9.46 20.23
C PHE A 108 15.17 9.42 20.20
N GLY A 109 14.55 10.37 19.55
CA GLY A 109 13.11 10.49 19.50
C GLY A 109 12.40 9.47 18.62
N VAL A 110 13.10 8.74 17.78
CA VAL A 110 12.54 7.71 16.90
C VAL A 110 11.85 6.60 17.70
N ILE A 111 12.30 6.32 18.92
CA ILE A 111 11.72 5.31 19.82
C ILE A 111 10.30 5.66 20.28
N ALA A 112 9.94 6.94 20.35
CA ALA A 112 8.62 7.39 20.77
C ALA A 112 7.63 7.52 19.58
N GLU A 113 8.02 7.15 18.37
CA GLU A 113 7.23 7.33 17.16
C GLU A 113 6.53 6.03 16.75
N PRO A 114 5.18 5.92 16.84
CA PRO A 114 4.44 4.68 16.54
C PRO A 114 4.68 4.15 15.13
N ARG A 115 4.89 5.04 14.14
CA ARG A 115 5.16 4.67 12.75
C ARG A 115 6.45 3.85 12.58
N THR A 116 7.45 4.07 13.45
CA THR A 116 8.68 3.31 13.44
C THR A 116 8.43 1.84 13.73
N TYR A 117 7.60 1.55 14.72
CA TYR A 117 7.23 0.18 15.08
C TYR A 117 6.36 -0.47 14.01
N GLY A 118 5.44 0.29 13.38
CA GLY A 118 4.68 -0.17 12.23
C GLY A 118 5.58 -0.58 11.07
N ALA A 119 6.57 0.26 10.74
CA ALA A 119 7.54 -0.04 9.69
C ALA A 119 8.41 -1.25 10.05
N LEU A 120 8.87 -1.36 11.29
CA LEU A 120 9.66 -2.50 11.76
C LEU A 120 8.85 -3.81 11.65
N PHE A 121 7.59 -3.79 12.09
CA PHE A 121 6.72 -4.95 12.00
C PHE A 121 6.41 -5.29 10.54
N TYR A 122 6.21 -4.29 9.68
CA TYR A 122 6.04 -4.49 8.25
C TYR A 122 7.26 -5.17 7.62
N MET A 123 8.48 -4.75 7.97
CA MET A 123 9.71 -5.37 7.47
C MET A 123 9.84 -6.84 7.90
N LEU A 124 9.39 -7.20 9.10
CA LEU A 124 9.35 -8.60 9.55
C LEU A 124 8.27 -9.40 8.80
N LEU A 125 7.09 -8.80 8.61
CA LEU A 125 5.96 -9.42 7.92
C LEU A 125 6.24 -9.60 6.42
N SER A 126 7.02 -8.70 5.82
CA SER A 126 7.28 -8.66 4.37
C SER A 126 7.93 -9.93 3.82
N LEU A 127 8.65 -10.71 4.64
CA LEU A 127 9.15 -12.02 4.22
C LEU A 127 8.00 -13.01 3.99
N ALA A 128 7.06 -13.07 4.92
CA ALA A 128 5.92 -14.00 4.83
C ALA A 128 4.98 -13.60 3.68
N THR A 129 4.64 -12.32 3.58
CA THR A 129 3.80 -11.81 2.48
C THR A 129 4.51 -11.92 1.14
N GLY A 130 5.83 -11.68 1.10
CA GLY A 130 6.66 -11.83 -0.10
C GLY A 130 6.70 -13.27 -0.61
N ILE A 131 6.89 -14.26 0.26
CA ILE A 131 6.81 -15.68 -0.12
C ILE A 131 5.43 -16.01 -0.68
N PHE A 132 4.37 -15.55 -0.01
CA PHE A 132 3.00 -15.80 -0.45
C PHE A 132 2.72 -15.19 -1.82
N TYR A 133 2.99 -13.90 -2.01
CA TYR A 133 2.71 -13.19 -3.25
C TYR A 133 3.54 -13.72 -4.43
N PHE A 134 4.82 -13.96 -4.21
CA PHE A 134 5.70 -14.54 -5.22
C PHE A 134 5.19 -15.91 -5.69
N THR A 135 4.91 -16.81 -4.73
CA THR A 135 4.40 -18.14 -5.03
C THR A 135 3.07 -18.07 -5.76
N TRP A 136 2.16 -17.18 -5.33
CA TRP A 136 0.87 -16.98 -5.96
C TRP A 136 0.99 -16.54 -7.42
N VAL A 137 1.85 -15.54 -7.69
CA VAL A 137 2.06 -15.02 -9.04
C VAL A 137 2.73 -16.06 -9.94
N VAL A 138 3.82 -16.69 -9.48
CA VAL A 138 4.53 -17.69 -10.29
C VAL A 138 3.64 -18.89 -10.60
N THR A 139 2.94 -19.43 -9.61
CA THR A 139 2.01 -20.54 -9.79
C THR A 139 0.82 -20.14 -10.68
N GLY A 140 0.24 -18.97 -10.45
CA GLY A 140 -0.91 -18.48 -11.19
C GLY A 140 -0.61 -18.24 -12.67
N ILE A 141 0.53 -17.61 -12.98
CA ILE A 141 0.98 -17.44 -14.39
C ILE A 141 1.27 -18.79 -15.03
N SER A 142 2.00 -19.68 -14.34
CA SER A 142 2.36 -20.99 -14.88
C SER A 142 1.13 -21.85 -15.17
N LEU A 143 0.17 -21.90 -14.24
CA LEU A 143 -1.10 -22.61 -14.46
C LEU A 143 -1.95 -21.94 -15.53
N SER A 144 -2.02 -20.61 -15.59
CA SER A 144 -2.73 -19.89 -16.63
C SER A 144 -2.18 -20.22 -18.02
N ALA A 145 -0.85 -20.24 -18.16
CA ALA A 145 -0.19 -20.60 -19.41
C ALA A 145 -0.41 -22.08 -19.79
N GLY A 146 -0.27 -23.00 -18.81
CA GLY A 146 -0.47 -24.44 -19.03
C GLY A 146 -1.92 -24.82 -19.37
N LEU A 147 -2.89 -24.13 -18.75
CA LEU A 147 -4.32 -24.40 -18.98
C LEU A 147 -4.91 -23.58 -20.15
N ALA A 148 -4.15 -22.64 -20.73
CA ALA A 148 -4.65 -21.76 -21.79
C ALA A 148 -5.19 -22.52 -23.03
N VAL A 149 -4.68 -23.73 -23.29
CA VAL A 149 -5.11 -24.61 -24.40
C VAL A 149 -6.43 -25.32 -24.06
N LEU A 150 -6.81 -25.37 -22.78
CA LEU A 150 -8.00 -26.08 -22.32
C LEU A 150 -9.16 -25.09 -22.08
N ILE A 151 -10.39 -25.54 -22.36
CA ILE A 151 -11.60 -24.74 -22.09
C ILE A 151 -11.68 -24.34 -20.61
N ILE A 152 -11.20 -25.21 -19.70
CA ILE A 152 -11.13 -24.97 -18.26
C ILE A 152 -10.14 -23.84 -17.91
N GLY A 153 -9.17 -23.55 -18.77
CA GLY A 153 -8.21 -22.47 -18.56
C GLY A 153 -8.84 -21.09 -18.50
N VAL A 154 -9.90 -20.83 -19.27
CA VAL A 154 -10.56 -19.52 -19.31
C VAL A 154 -11.10 -19.08 -17.94
N PRO A 155 -11.95 -19.87 -17.24
CA PRO A 155 -12.41 -19.50 -15.90
C PRO A 155 -11.26 -19.41 -14.89
N PHE A 156 -10.23 -20.25 -15.01
CA PHE A 156 -9.05 -20.18 -14.14
C PHE A 156 -8.29 -18.85 -14.31
N VAL A 157 -8.05 -18.42 -15.54
CA VAL A 157 -7.39 -17.14 -15.84
C VAL A 157 -8.18 -15.96 -15.25
N ILE A 158 -9.51 -15.96 -15.42
CA ILE A 158 -10.37 -14.90 -14.86
C ILE A 158 -10.25 -14.88 -13.32
N LEU A 159 -10.30 -16.05 -12.68
CA LEU A 159 -10.18 -16.19 -11.23
C LEU A 159 -8.80 -15.71 -10.75
N TYR A 160 -7.74 -16.10 -11.44
CA TYR A 160 -6.37 -15.67 -11.13
C TYR A 160 -6.23 -14.15 -11.20
N PHE A 161 -6.58 -13.51 -12.31
CA PHE A 161 -6.49 -12.05 -12.44
C PHE A 161 -7.42 -11.31 -11.47
N GLY A 162 -8.58 -11.89 -11.18
CA GLY A 162 -9.47 -11.40 -10.12
C GLY A 162 -8.81 -11.45 -8.73
N SER A 163 -8.10 -12.54 -8.43
CA SER A 163 -7.38 -12.69 -7.15
C SER A 163 -6.24 -11.68 -6.99
N ILE A 164 -5.50 -11.37 -8.06
CA ILE A 164 -4.44 -10.33 -8.05
C ILE A 164 -5.02 -8.97 -7.63
N ARG A 165 -6.21 -8.61 -8.13
CA ARG A 165 -6.88 -7.37 -7.71
C ARG A 165 -7.28 -7.37 -6.24
N VAL A 166 -7.80 -8.48 -5.74
CA VAL A 166 -8.13 -8.60 -4.31
C VAL A 166 -6.88 -8.54 -3.44
N LEU A 167 -5.82 -9.26 -3.82
CA LEU A 167 -4.55 -9.23 -3.09
C LEU A 167 -3.91 -7.85 -3.07
N SER A 168 -4.04 -7.07 -4.16
CA SER A 168 -3.54 -5.69 -4.18
C SER A 168 -4.25 -4.78 -3.18
N LEU A 169 -5.56 -4.99 -2.96
CA LEU A 169 -6.31 -4.28 -1.93
C LEU A 169 -5.90 -4.71 -0.52
N VAL A 170 -5.66 -6.01 -0.32
CA VAL A 170 -5.17 -6.53 0.98
C VAL A 170 -3.81 -5.93 1.30
N GLU A 171 -2.86 -5.97 0.35
CA GLU A 171 -1.54 -5.35 0.54
C GLU A 171 -1.66 -3.84 0.77
N GLY A 172 -2.52 -3.16 0.01
CA GLY A 172 -2.81 -1.75 0.24
C GLY A 172 -3.28 -1.47 1.68
N ARG A 173 -4.09 -2.35 2.28
CA ARG A 173 -4.48 -2.24 3.69
C ARG A 173 -3.33 -2.43 4.65
N ILE A 174 -2.47 -3.39 4.39
CA ILE A 174 -1.27 -3.63 5.21
C ILE A 174 -0.37 -2.40 5.17
N VAL A 175 -0.09 -1.86 3.99
CA VAL A 175 0.70 -0.63 3.80
C VAL A 175 0.04 0.58 4.49
N GLU A 176 -1.27 0.79 4.32
CA GLU A 176 -1.99 1.91 4.94
C GLU A 176 -1.93 1.85 6.46
N THR A 177 -2.16 0.66 7.05
CA THR A 177 -2.20 0.50 8.51
C THR A 177 -0.83 0.55 9.17
N MET A 178 0.20 0.00 8.53
CA MET A 178 1.53 -0.12 9.12
C MET A 178 2.46 1.03 8.75
N LEU A 179 2.41 1.50 7.51
CA LEU A 179 3.30 2.54 7.01
C LEU A 179 2.63 3.92 7.00
N GLY A 180 1.29 3.97 7.13
CA GLY A 180 0.53 5.22 7.24
C GLY A 180 0.37 5.98 5.93
N GLU A 181 0.58 5.33 4.79
CA GLU A 181 0.34 5.92 3.47
C GLU A 181 -1.03 5.50 2.95
N ARG A 182 -1.83 6.49 2.50
CA ARG A 182 -3.17 6.20 2.01
C ARG A 182 -3.14 5.31 0.77
N MET A 183 -3.94 4.24 0.80
CA MET A 183 -4.15 3.30 -0.29
C MET A 183 -5.63 3.21 -0.68
N PRO A 184 -5.98 2.87 -1.94
CA PRO A 184 -7.36 2.78 -2.39
C PRO A 184 -8.13 1.72 -1.60
N ARG A 185 -9.39 2.00 -1.36
CA ARG A 185 -10.32 1.08 -0.66
C ARG A 185 -11.20 0.30 -1.61
N ARG A 186 -11.31 0.77 -2.83
CA ARG A 186 -12.13 0.16 -3.87
C ARG A 186 -11.25 -0.36 -5.00
N PRO A 187 -11.63 -1.48 -5.63
CA PRO A 187 -10.97 -1.93 -6.84
C PRO A 187 -11.20 -0.91 -7.96
N LEU A 188 -10.37 -0.96 -8.99
CA LEU A 188 -10.65 -0.23 -10.22
C LEU A 188 -11.94 -0.78 -10.83
N TYR A 189 -12.83 0.15 -11.21
CA TYR A 189 -14.06 -0.23 -11.84
C TYR A 189 -13.77 -0.87 -13.21
N SER A 190 -14.26 -2.09 -13.44
CA SER A 190 -14.26 -2.70 -14.76
C SER A 190 -15.69 -2.77 -15.25
N SER A 191 -15.97 -2.17 -16.41
CA SER A 191 -17.29 -2.10 -17.03
C SER A 191 -18.05 -3.44 -16.97
N ARG A 192 -19.00 -3.55 -16.05
CA ARG A 192 -19.78 -4.77 -15.82
C ARG A 192 -20.70 -5.15 -16.98
N GLY A 193 -20.92 -4.26 -17.93
CA GLY A 193 -21.80 -4.47 -19.08
C GLY A 193 -21.14 -5.04 -20.34
N GLN A 194 -19.85 -5.38 -20.32
CA GLN A 194 -19.15 -5.86 -21.53
C GLN A 194 -19.18 -7.38 -21.66
N PRO A 195 -19.18 -7.94 -22.88
CA PRO A 195 -19.11 -9.38 -23.11
C PRO A 195 -17.83 -9.98 -22.52
N LEU A 196 -17.91 -11.21 -21.99
CA LEU A 196 -16.83 -11.88 -21.26
C LEU A 196 -15.49 -11.90 -22.00
N LEU A 197 -15.50 -12.14 -23.31
CA LEU A 197 -14.29 -12.17 -24.13
C LEU A 197 -13.57 -10.81 -24.17
N LYS A 198 -14.32 -9.70 -24.19
CA LYS A 198 -13.74 -8.36 -24.16
C LYS A 198 -13.13 -8.05 -22.80
N ARG A 199 -13.81 -8.44 -21.71
CA ARG A 199 -13.29 -8.32 -20.33
C ARG A 199 -11.99 -9.10 -20.14
N ILE A 200 -11.90 -10.32 -20.71
CA ILE A 200 -10.68 -11.12 -20.65
C ILE A 200 -9.55 -10.43 -21.42
N GLY A 201 -9.83 -9.93 -22.63
CA GLY A 201 -8.83 -9.17 -23.40
C GLY A 201 -8.32 -7.94 -22.66
N GLU A 202 -9.20 -7.17 -22.02
CA GLU A 202 -8.83 -6.00 -21.21
C GLU A 202 -7.96 -6.38 -20.00
N LEU A 203 -8.18 -7.54 -19.35
CA LEU A 203 -7.35 -8.02 -18.26
C LEU A 203 -5.88 -8.26 -18.68
N PHE A 204 -5.64 -8.70 -19.90
CA PHE A 204 -4.28 -8.93 -20.43
C PHE A 204 -3.58 -7.65 -20.86
N ILE A 205 -4.35 -6.65 -21.31
CA ILE A 205 -3.82 -5.39 -21.84
C ILE A 205 -3.63 -4.34 -20.73
N ASP A 206 -4.31 -4.50 -19.57
CA ASP A 206 -4.23 -3.54 -18.48
C ASP A 206 -2.82 -3.50 -17.85
N PRO A 207 -2.03 -2.41 -18.05
CA PRO A 207 -0.67 -2.30 -17.54
C PRO A 207 -0.61 -2.33 -16.01
N ARG A 208 -1.70 -2.03 -15.35
CA ARG A 208 -1.82 -2.00 -13.87
C ARG A 208 -1.72 -3.40 -13.27
N ILE A 209 -2.36 -4.37 -13.93
CA ILE A 209 -2.31 -5.76 -13.49
C ILE A 209 -0.88 -6.28 -13.58
N TRP A 210 -0.16 -5.92 -14.64
CA TRP A 210 1.24 -6.28 -14.79
C TRP A 210 2.14 -5.57 -13.78
N ALA A 211 1.91 -4.29 -13.51
CA ALA A 211 2.62 -3.56 -12.47
C ALA A 211 2.39 -4.17 -11.08
N THR A 212 1.16 -4.57 -10.77
CA THR A 212 0.82 -5.26 -9.51
C THR A 212 1.52 -6.63 -9.41
N GLN A 213 1.52 -7.42 -10.49
CA GLN A 213 2.23 -8.71 -10.50
C GLN A 213 3.74 -8.52 -10.33
N LEU A 214 4.31 -7.52 -11.00
CA LEU A 214 5.73 -7.18 -10.85
C LEU A 214 6.04 -6.74 -9.42
N TYR A 215 5.19 -5.94 -8.80
CA TYR A 215 5.31 -5.58 -7.39
C TYR A 215 5.32 -6.84 -6.51
N PHE A 216 4.39 -7.77 -6.71
CA PHE A 216 4.32 -9.02 -5.94
C PHE A 216 5.53 -9.93 -6.13
N LEU A 217 6.12 -9.94 -7.33
CA LEU A 217 7.38 -10.66 -7.58
C LEU A 217 8.56 -10.01 -6.83
N PHE A 218 8.61 -8.68 -6.77
CA PHE A 218 9.65 -7.96 -6.03
C PHE A 218 9.48 -8.07 -4.51
N MET A 219 8.28 -8.38 -4.02
CA MET A 219 8.05 -8.51 -2.58
C MET A 219 8.91 -9.61 -1.93
N LEU A 220 9.22 -10.70 -2.63
CA LEU A 220 10.07 -11.75 -2.08
C LEU A 220 11.52 -11.28 -1.87
N PRO A 221 12.28 -10.79 -2.87
CA PRO A 221 13.63 -10.31 -2.64
C PRO A 221 13.68 -9.14 -1.66
N LEU A 222 12.73 -8.21 -1.71
CA LEU A 222 12.64 -7.13 -0.73
C LEU A 222 12.36 -7.65 0.68
N GLY A 223 11.44 -8.59 0.83
CA GLY A 223 11.12 -9.22 2.11
C GLY A 223 12.31 -9.95 2.73
N ILE A 224 13.11 -10.68 1.93
CA ILE A 224 14.34 -11.32 2.39
C ILE A 224 15.31 -10.25 2.92
N VAL A 225 15.55 -9.18 2.17
CA VAL A 225 16.48 -8.10 2.57
C VAL A 225 15.97 -7.41 3.84
N TYR A 226 14.70 -7.03 3.89
CA TYR A 226 14.11 -6.33 5.03
C TYR A 226 14.16 -7.17 6.31
N PHE A 227 13.74 -8.43 6.21
CA PHE A 227 13.76 -9.35 7.32
C PHE A 227 15.19 -9.59 7.83
N THR A 228 16.12 -9.87 6.93
CA THR A 228 17.53 -10.11 7.29
C THR A 228 18.14 -8.91 7.98
N VAL A 229 17.97 -7.70 7.44
CA VAL A 229 18.50 -6.46 8.04
C VAL A 229 17.93 -6.25 9.44
N VAL A 230 16.59 -6.33 9.59
CA VAL A 230 15.96 -6.08 10.90
C VAL A 230 16.37 -7.13 11.91
N VAL A 231 16.28 -8.41 11.57
CA VAL A 231 16.60 -9.49 12.51
C VAL A 231 18.06 -9.44 12.92
N THR A 232 18.98 -9.29 11.95
CA THR A 232 20.41 -9.22 12.26
C THR A 232 20.75 -8.01 13.14
N CYS A 233 20.30 -6.81 12.75
CA CYS A 233 20.61 -5.59 13.50
C CYS A 233 19.98 -5.60 14.89
N LEU A 234 18.74 -6.07 15.06
CA LEU A 234 18.10 -6.19 16.37
C LEU A 234 18.80 -7.23 17.23
N THR A 235 19.11 -8.42 16.69
CA THR A 235 19.76 -9.48 17.44
C THR A 235 21.15 -9.03 17.92
N VAL A 236 21.96 -8.44 17.05
CA VAL A 236 23.27 -7.93 17.42
C VAL A 236 23.15 -6.81 18.45
N SER A 237 22.23 -5.86 18.25
CA SER A 237 21.99 -4.76 19.18
C SER A 237 21.59 -5.28 20.57
N LEU A 238 20.62 -6.18 20.63
CA LEU A 238 20.15 -6.76 21.89
C LEU A 238 21.23 -7.64 22.55
N ALA A 239 22.03 -8.37 21.78
CA ALA A 239 23.16 -9.13 22.32
C ALA A 239 24.22 -8.21 22.94
N LEU A 240 24.59 -7.12 22.26
CA LEU A 240 25.57 -6.16 22.78
C LEU A 240 25.09 -5.43 24.04
N ILE A 241 23.79 -5.21 24.19
CA ILE A 241 23.19 -4.61 25.40
C ILE A 241 22.99 -5.68 26.49
N GLY A 242 22.45 -6.83 26.11
CA GLY A 242 22.03 -7.87 27.06
C GLY A 242 23.19 -8.64 27.68
N THR A 243 24.27 -8.90 26.92
CA THR A 243 25.41 -9.65 27.43
C THR A 243 26.10 -8.98 28.64
N PRO A 244 26.42 -7.67 28.61
CA PRO A 244 26.97 -6.99 29.78
C PRO A 244 26.03 -7.02 30.99
N VAL A 245 24.73 -6.83 30.77
CA VAL A 245 23.72 -6.87 31.82
C VAL A 245 23.60 -8.29 32.41
N GLY A 246 23.57 -9.32 31.57
CA GLY A 246 23.53 -10.71 31.99
C GLY A 246 24.74 -11.10 32.84
N LEU A 247 25.94 -10.67 32.45
CA LEU A 247 27.16 -10.88 33.20
C LEU A 247 27.14 -10.20 34.58
N LEU A 248 26.63 -8.96 34.68
CA LEU A 248 26.47 -8.23 35.94
C LEU A 248 25.46 -8.92 36.86
N LEU A 249 24.44 -9.56 36.32
CA LEU A 249 23.41 -10.29 37.07
C LEU A 249 23.83 -11.75 37.40
N GLY A 250 25.03 -12.20 36.97
CA GLY A 250 25.52 -13.55 37.21
C GLY A 250 24.90 -14.63 36.31
N PHE A 251 24.19 -14.26 35.23
CA PHE A 251 23.57 -15.20 34.29
C PHE A 251 24.46 -15.57 33.10
N GLY A 252 25.67 -15.01 32.99
CA GLY A 252 26.50 -15.17 31.82
C GLY A 252 27.60 -16.18 31.99
N SER A 253 27.82 -17.03 30.96
CA SER A 253 29.09 -17.69 30.71
C SER A 253 30.06 -16.70 30.05
N THR A 254 31.35 -16.86 30.35
CA THR A 254 32.41 -16.06 29.68
C THR A 254 32.35 -16.30 28.18
N LEU A 255 32.15 -15.22 27.41
CA LEU A 255 32.34 -15.26 25.95
C LEU A 255 33.85 -15.35 25.69
N SER A 256 34.33 -16.48 25.21
CA SER A 256 35.70 -16.63 24.71
C SER A 256 35.64 -16.68 23.17
N ILE A 257 36.38 -15.78 22.53
CA ILE A 257 36.62 -15.82 21.10
C ILE A 257 38.11 -16.05 20.94
N ASP A 258 38.50 -17.22 20.50
CA ASP A 258 39.89 -17.70 20.49
C ASP A 258 40.54 -17.60 21.88
N ASP A 259 41.73 -17.05 21.98
CA ASP A 259 42.47 -16.79 23.22
C ASP A 259 41.97 -15.55 24.00
N TRP A 260 40.97 -14.84 23.48
CA TRP A 260 40.41 -13.64 24.13
C TRP A 260 39.26 -14.01 25.06
N ASN A 261 39.58 -13.95 26.37
CA ASN A 261 38.56 -14.13 27.41
C ASN A 261 37.83 -12.80 27.68
N LEU A 262 36.64 -12.64 27.09
CA LEU A 262 35.80 -11.47 27.26
C LEU A 262 34.95 -11.52 28.58
N GLY A 263 35.45 -12.21 29.60
CA GLY A 263 34.83 -12.22 30.92
C GLY A 263 34.98 -10.89 31.66
N ILE A 264 34.13 -10.67 32.68
CA ILE A 264 34.15 -9.47 33.54
C ILE A 264 35.54 -9.22 34.14
N ASN A 265 36.30 -10.28 34.41
CA ASN A 265 37.60 -10.25 35.05
C ASN A 265 38.77 -9.97 34.07
N GLY A 266 38.52 -10.01 32.75
CA GLY A 266 39.60 -9.81 31.76
C GLY A 266 39.78 -8.34 31.35
N GLN A 267 38.75 -7.77 30.75
CA GLN A 267 38.77 -6.39 30.21
C GLN A 267 37.46 -5.67 30.49
N PRO A 268 37.21 -5.16 31.70
CA PRO A 268 35.93 -4.62 32.12
C PRO A 268 35.48 -3.36 31.34
N TRP A 269 36.40 -2.65 30.72
CA TRP A 269 36.11 -1.46 29.93
C TRP A 269 35.44 -1.77 28.57
N ILE A 270 35.50 -3.00 28.07
CA ILE A 270 34.85 -3.42 26.81
C ILE A 270 33.32 -3.39 26.96
N TRP A 271 32.79 -3.74 28.11
CA TRP A 271 31.36 -3.88 28.34
C TRP A 271 30.57 -2.56 28.23
N PRO A 272 31.02 -1.45 28.81
CA PRO A 272 30.36 -0.16 28.61
C PRO A 272 30.39 0.28 27.16
N ILE A 273 31.49 0.00 26.42
CA ILE A 273 31.60 0.32 25.00
C ILE A 273 30.65 -0.55 24.18
N ALA A 274 30.62 -1.85 24.42
CA ALA A 274 29.71 -2.77 23.74
C ALA A 274 28.24 -2.34 23.96
N MET A 275 27.86 -2.01 25.18
CA MET A 275 26.53 -1.51 25.51
C MET A 275 26.20 -0.20 24.77
N LEU A 276 27.13 0.74 24.74
CA LEU A 276 26.96 2.00 24.00
C LEU A 276 26.74 1.73 22.50
N VAL A 277 27.60 0.88 21.90
CA VAL A 277 27.49 0.49 20.49
C VAL A 277 26.16 -0.22 20.24
N GLY A 278 25.73 -1.11 21.13
CA GLY A 278 24.45 -1.80 21.03
C GLY A 278 23.26 -0.84 21.06
N VAL A 279 23.28 0.14 21.97
CA VAL A 279 22.24 1.17 22.03
C VAL A 279 22.23 2.02 20.75
N LEU A 280 23.40 2.48 20.27
CA LEU A 280 23.48 3.23 19.02
C LEU A 280 22.97 2.43 17.84
N LEU A 281 23.33 1.15 17.74
CA LEU A 281 22.88 0.25 16.68
C LEU A 281 21.36 0.06 16.74
N LEU A 282 20.77 -0.03 17.93
CA LEU A 282 19.30 -0.08 18.08
C LEU A 282 18.62 1.14 17.47
N PHE A 283 19.10 2.34 17.81
CA PHE A 283 18.55 3.57 17.23
C PHE A 283 18.76 3.67 15.72
N VAL A 284 19.93 3.27 15.22
CA VAL A 284 20.21 3.20 13.78
C VAL A 284 19.22 2.24 13.10
N THR A 285 18.97 1.07 13.68
CA THR A 285 18.01 0.09 13.16
C THR A 285 16.59 0.67 13.06
N LEU A 286 16.16 1.42 14.10
CA LEU A 286 14.86 2.09 14.08
C LEU A 286 14.78 3.18 12.99
N HIS A 287 15.85 3.92 12.76
CA HIS A 287 15.92 4.90 11.66
C HIS A 287 15.89 4.23 10.29
N ILE A 288 16.62 3.10 10.12
CA ILE A 288 16.59 2.30 8.88
C ILE A 288 15.16 1.79 8.65
N ALA A 289 14.51 1.21 9.66
CA ALA A 289 13.14 0.71 9.53
C ALA A 289 12.18 1.80 9.08
N ARG A 290 12.27 2.99 9.67
CA ARG A 290 11.46 4.14 9.27
C ARG A 290 11.73 4.59 7.83
N GLY A 291 13.00 4.68 7.44
CA GLY A 291 13.39 5.07 6.08
C GLY A 291 12.94 4.07 5.03
N VAL A 292 13.16 2.77 5.29
CA VAL A 292 12.69 1.68 4.42
C VAL A 292 11.18 1.67 4.34
N GLY A 293 10.46 1.82 5.47
CA GLY A 293 9.00 1.88 5.50
C GLY A 293 8.46 3.02 4.62
N TYR A 294 9.05 4.20 4.69
CA TYR A 294 8.69 5.33 3.84
C TYR A 294 8.92 5.05 2.34
N LEU A 295 10.10 4.54 1.99
CA LEU A 295 10.44 4.22 0.59
C LEU A 295 9.54 3.13 0.04
N HIS A 296 9.25 2.11 0.85
CA HIS A 296 8.36 1.03 0.45
C HIS A 296 6.92 1.50 0.26
N ALA A 297 6.42 2.37 1.13
CA ALA A 297 5.09 2.97 0.98
C ALA A 297 4.97 3.76 -0.33
N LEU A 298 6.00 4.52 -0.71
CA LEU A 298 6.05 5.21 -2.01
C LEU A 298 6.08 4.23 -3.19
N LEU A 299 6.85 3.14 -3.08
CA LEU A 299 6.91 2.09 -4.10
C LEU A 299 5.54 1.43 -4.29
N ALA A 300 4.90 1.03 -3.18
CA ALA A 300 3.56 0.44 -3.20
C ALA A 300 2.54 1.40 -3.83
N LYS A 301 2.55 2.67 -3.44
CA LYS A 301 1.66 3.69 -4.00
C LYS A 301 1.90 3.91 -5.49
N HIS A 302 3.15 3.91 -5.94
CA HIS A 302 3.48 4.07 -7.35
C HIS A 302 3.02 2.87 -8.18
N MET A 303 3.29 1.64 -7.73
CA MET A 303 3.00 0.42 -8.51
C MET A 303 1.54 -0.03 -8.41
N LEU A 304 0.90 0.15 -7.26
CA LEU A 304 -0.48 -0.31 -7.05
C LEU A 304 -1.55 0.74 -7.39
N VAL A 305 -1.19 2.05 -7.40
CA VAL A 305 -2.16 3.14 -7.56
C VAL A 305 -1.83 4.05 -8.74
N LYS A 306 -0.63 4.66 -8.78
CA LYS A 306 -0.30 5.69 -9.77
C LYS A 306 -0.19 5.19 -11.21
N SER A 307 0.18 3.93 -11.43
CA SER A 307 0.19 3.33 -12.77
C SER A 307 -1.19 3.37 -13.44
N ALA A 308 -2.20 3.73 -12.69
CA ALA A 308 -3.60 3.81 -13.06
C ALA A 308 -4.09 5.16 -13.61
N GLN A 309 -3.30 6.22 -13.49
CA GLN A 309 -3.75 7.60 -13.77
C GLN A 309 -3.18 8.21 -15.06
N TYR A 310 -2.35 7.47 -15.79
CA TYR A 310 -1.67 7.97 -16.99
C TYR A 310 -2.30 7.54 -18.32
N ASP A 311 -3.56 7.03 -18.30
CA ASP A 311 -4.32 6.73 -19.52
C ASP A 311 -5.52 7.67 -19.68
#